data_f732ef523c6c9325016b5ac4b236aa0f
#
_entry.id   f732ef523c6c9325016b5ac4b236aa0f
#
_cell.length_a   1.000
_cell.length_b   1.000
_cell.length_c   1.000
_cell.angle_alpha   90.00
_cell.angle_beta   90.00
_cell.angle_gamma   90.00
#
_symmetry.space_group_name_H-M   'P 1'
#
loop_
_entity.id
_entity.type
_entity.pdbx_description
1 polymer ?
#
loop_
_entity_poly.entity_id
_entity_poly.type
_entity_poly.pdbx_seq_one_letter_code
_entity_poly.pdbx_strand_id
1 'polypeptide(L)'
;MKGKKRIWWRPLVFAVLFSIVFCVVSQLFITADRSDISNIRGFYYEPENSLDVVTMGPSEMYTGYAPTLAWHEFGYTSYNFGAGAIPCNLYKSMLKEVLKRQDPKLIVVNISDYYDGEWNYDDEVYMRKWIDNIPWSQNKIDTIKDVIAKNDRAGYFYSLWKYHDNWANPLDVFNALKVKIYLAENGGTNNKGFLTNTTITGGQENLAALGKRDSLNMSFSKKTEGYLRDFLDFCKESNIENMLFIAMPHQMKSINADVIDQIGGIVGEYGYDFMDLDKSYAQIGIDDATDFSDGEHMNVNGMEKFTTYLGQYIVDNYDVAGSDSGYTDDIKADWDACYEKTMGIIDRCKEDMKSGIHKEYWEGD
;
A
#
# COMPACT_ATOMS: atom_id res chain seq x y z
N MET A 1 43.94 31.58 -40.95
CA MET A 1 43.65 31.04 -39.63
C MET A 1 42.18 30.76 -39.56
N LYS A 2 41.72 29.47 -39.65
CA LYS A 2 40.31 29.08 -39.48
C LYS A 2 40.02 29.06 -37.99
N GLY A 3 39.19 30.00 -37.51
CA GLY A 3 38.76 30.08 -36.12
C GLY A 3 38.01 28.79 -35.75
N LYS A 4 38.53 28.05 -34.78
CA LYS A 4 37.79 26.92 -34.15
C LYS A 4 36.52 27.51 -33.54
N LYS A 5 35.34 27.27 -34.17
CA LYS A 5 34.06 27.55 -33.55
C LYS A 5 34.04 26.75 -32.23
N ARG A 6 34.19 27.44 -31.11
CA ARG A 6 34.09 26.85 -29.77
C ARG A 6 32.70 26.25 -29.62
N ILE A 7 32.61 24.93 -29.56
CA ILE A 7 31.32 24.19 -29.53
C ILE A 7 30.86 24.23 -28.07
N TRP A 8 30.25 25.34 -27.66
CA TRP A 8 29.78 25.60 -26.30
C TRP A 8 28.64 24.64 -25.83
N TRP A 9 27.94 24.00 -26.75
CA TRP A 9 26.85 23.07 -26.44
C TRP A 9 27.33 21.69 -25.96
N ARG A 10 28.60 21.29 -26.25
CA ARG A 10 29.11 19.96 -25.84
C ARG A 10 29.10 19.74 -24.32
N PRO A 11 29.55 20.68 -23.48
CA PRO A 11 29.44 20.51 -22.02
C PRO A 11 28.00 20.42 -21.55
N LEU A 12 27.08 21.15 -22.20
CA LEU A 12 25.65 21.08 -21.86
C LEU A 12 25.06 19.70 -22.20
N VAL A 13 25.34 19.19 -23.41
CA VAL A 13 24.90 17.84 -23.81
C VAL A 13 25.51 16.78 -22.90
N PHE A 14 26.80 16.90 -22.56
CA PHE A 14 27.42 15.98 -21.60
C PHE A 14 26.73 16.03 -20.25
N ALA A 15 26.44 17.20 -19.71
CA ALA A 15 25.77 17.37 -18.41
C ALA A 15 24.37 16.75 -18.44
N VAL A 16 23.60 16.95 -19.52
CA VAL A 16 22.26 16.35 -19.69
C VAL A 16 22.34 14.83 -19.76
N LEU A 17 23.22 14.28 -20.61
CA LEU A 17 23.40 12.83 -20.73
C LEU A 17 23.88 12.22 -19.42
N PHE A 18 24.85 12.86 -18.75
CA PHE A 18 25.30 12.42 -17.43
C PHE A 18 24.17 12.41 -16.41
N SER A 19 23.35 13.47 -16.37
CA SER A 19 22.19 13.53 -15.47
C SER A 19 21.19 12.43 -15.75
N ILE A 20 20.89 12.13 -17.03
CA ILE A 20 19.99 11.03 -17.41
C ILE A 20 20.56 9.70 -16.93
N VAL A 21 21.84 9.41 -17.26
CA VAL A 21 22.49 8.16 -16.82
C VAL A 21 22.53 8.07 -15.30
N PHE A 22 22.88 9.16 -14.63
CA PHE A 22 22.89 9.22 -13.17
C PHE A 22 21.50 8.92 -12.56
N CYS A 23 20.43 9.51 -13.12
CA CYS A 23 19.07 9.24 -12.67
C CYS A 23 18.68 7.77 -12.89
N VAL A 24 18.99 7.20 -14.07
CA VAL A 24 18.71 5.78 -14.37
C VAL A 24 19.45 4.86 -13.41
N VAL A 25 20.77 5.08 -13.25
CA VAL A 25 21.60 4.28 -12.33
C VAL A 25 21.07 4.40 -10.89
N SER A 26 20.71 5.62 -10.44
CA SER A 26 20.14 5.83 -9.11
C SER A 26 18.88 4.99 -8.89
N GLN A 27 17.99 4.88 -9.88
CA GLN A 27 16.78 4.06 -9.80
C GLN A 27 17.06 2.54 -9.74
N LEU A 28 18.14 2.08 -10.34
CA LEU A 28 18.54 0.67 -10.29
C LEU A 28 18.99 0.26 -8.89
N PHE A 29 19.65 1.15 -8.16
CA PHE A 29 20.17 0.88 -6.82
C PHE A 29 19.15 1.07 -5.69
N ILE A 30 17.97 1.64 -5.97
CA ILE A 30 16.89 1.72 -4.97
C ILE A 30 16.39 0.30 -4.72
N THR A 31 16.59 -0.16 -3.49
CA THR A 31 16.10 -1.44 -2.98
C THR A 31 14.99 -1.19 -1.96
N ALA A 32 13.98 -2.01 -1.99
CA ALA A 32 12.89 -2.07 -1.01
C ALA A 32 12.33 -3.50 -1.03
N ASP A 33 11.45 -3.82 -0.10
CA ASP A 33 10.76 -5.10 -0.12
C ASP A 33 9.95 -5.27 -1.42
N ARG A 34 9.82 -6.50 -1.89
CA ARG A 34 9.16 -6.80 -3.16
C ARG A 34 7.72 -6.30 -3.18
N SER A 35 6.99 -6.49 -2.07
CA SER A 35 5.64 -6.01 -1.88
C SER A 35 5.54 -4.49 -2.00
N ASP A 36 6.44 -3.74 -1.35
CA ASP A 36 6.43 -2.27 -1.39
C ASP A 36 6.68 -1.74 -2.81
N ILE A 37 7.66 -2.33 -3.53
CA ILE A 37 7.92 -1.97 -4.94
C ILE A 37 6.72 -2.32 -5.81
N SER A 38 6.17 -3.53 -5.66
CA SER A 38 5.05 -4.03 -6.45
C SER A 38 3.81 -3.17 -6.25
N ASN A 39 3.41 -2.94 -5.00
CA ASN A 39 2.19 -2.22 -4.68
C ASN A 39 2.26 -0.74 -5.08
N ILE A 40 3.38 -0.05 -4.79
CA ILE A 40 3.49 1.37 -5.12
C ILE A 40 3.69 1.56 -6.62
N ARG A 41 4.65 0.84 -7.24
CA ARG A 41 4.95 1.04 -8.66
C ARG A 41 3.90 0.41 -9.57
N GLY A 42 3.29 -0.70 -9.16
CA GLY A 42 2.22 -1.36 -9.90
C GLY A 42 1.02 -0.46 -10.14
N PHE A 43 0.68 0.39 -9.17
CA PHE A 43 -0.40 1.37 -9.30
C PHE A 43 -0.25 2.29 -10.53
N TYR A 44 0.98 2.65 -10.91
CA TYR A 44 1.22 3.52 -12.06
C TYR A 44 1.08 2.83 -13.41
N TYR A 45 0.91 1.51 -13.44
CA TYR A 45 0.57 0.75 -14.64
C TYR A 45 -0.94 0.62 -14.83
N GLU A 46 -1.75 0.84 -13.79
CA GLU A 46 -3.21 0.85 -13.97
C GLU A 46 -3.61 1.97 -14.94
N PRO A 47 -4.56 1.72 -15.87
CA PRO A 47 -5.08 2.75 -16.75
C PRO A 47 -5.64 3.93 -15.96
N GLU A 48 -5.57 5.14 -16.52
CA GLU A 48 -6.11 6.33 -15.85
C GLU A 48 -7.64 6.22 -15.72
N ASN A 49 -8.16 6.59 -14.55
CA ASN A 49 -9.59 6.57 -14.23
C ASN A 49 -10.25 5.20 -14.43
N SER A 50 -9.54 4.12 -14.12
CA SER A 50 -10.01 2.74 -14.28
C SER A 50 -10.35 2.04 -12.95
N LEU A 51 -10.12 2.69 -11.82
CA LEU A 51 -10.34 2.13 -10.50
C LEU A 51 -11.55 2.80 -9.81
N ASP A 52 -12.57 2.01 -9.47
CA ASP A 52 -13.72 2.49 -8.70
C ASP A 52 -13.38 2.67 -7.23
N VAL A 53 -12.53 1.80 -6.69
CA VAL A 53 -12.13 1.81 -5.27
C VAL A 53 -10.60 1.81 -5.16
N VAL A 54 -10.07 2.69 -4.34
CA VAL A 54 -8.65 2.64 -3.94
C VAL A 54 -8.57 2.46 -2.43
N THR A 55 -7.89 1.41 -1.99
CA THR A 55 -7.59 1.23 -0.57
C THR A 55 -6.23 1.81 -0.25
N MET A 56 -6.08 2.47 0.89
CA MET A 56 -4.83 3.08 1.34
C MET A 56 -4.51 2.62 2.75
N GLY A 57 -3.24 2.33 3.01
CA GLY A 57 -2.81 1.96 4.35
C GLY A 57 -1.55 1.09 4.38
N PRO A 58 -1.19 0.60 5.59
CA PRO A 58 -0.05 -0.30 5.77
C PRO A 58 -0.39 -1.74 5.35
N SER A 59 0.49 -2.67 5.72
CA SER A 59 0.44 -4.08 5.29
C SER A 59 -0.84 -4.82 5.66
N GLU A 60 -1.48 -4.48 6.76
CA GLU A 60 -2.76 -5.08 7.15
C GLU A 60 -3.81 -4.98 6.02
N MET A 61 -3.85 -3.81 5.33
CA MET A 61 -4.80 -3.59 4.25
C MET A 61 -4.54 -4.52 3.07
N TYR A 62 -3.32 -4.58 2.56
CA TYR A 62 -3.02 -5.35 1.38
C TYR A 62 -2.86 -6.86 1.64
N THR A 63 -2.75 -7.30 2.91
CA THR A 63 -2.83 -8.72 3.27
C THR A 63 -4.25 -9.17 3.56
N GLY A 64 -5.13 -8.25 3.97
CA GLY A 64 -6.51 -8.53 4.32
C GLY A 64 -7.50 -8.44 3.17
N TYR A 65 -7.21 -7.67 2.12
CA TYR A 65 -8.13 -7.40 1.04
C TYR A 65 -7.56 -7.79 -0.33
N ALA A 66 -8.27 -8.64 -1.07
CA ALA A 66 -7.91 -9.09 -2.40
C ALA A 66 -8.77 -8.42 -3.49
N PRO A 67 -8.25 -7.40 -4.20
CA PRO A 67 -9.02 -6.64 -5.19
C PRO A 67 -9.65 -7.48 -6.29
N THR A 68 -8.94 -8.49 -6.78
CA THR A 68 -9.43 -9.36 -7.86
C THR A 68 -10.54 -10.32 -7.40
N LEU A 69 -10.54 -10.72 -6.13
CA LEU A 69 -11.65 -11.48 -5.53
C LEU A 69 -12.88 -10.57 -5.40
N ALA A 70 -12.70 -9.34 -4.94
CA ALA A 70 -13.78 -8.35 -4.89
C ALA A 70 -14.36 -8.04 -6.28
N TRP A 71 -13.52 -7.97 -7.33
CA TRP A 71 -13.97 -7.88 -8.72
C TRP A 71 -14.88 -9.04 -9.09
N HIS A 72 -14.44 -10.28 -8.83
CA HIS A 72 -15.20 -11.48 -9.19
C HIS A 72 -16.54 -11.58 -8.47
N GLU A 73 -16.58 -11.25 -7.17
CA GLU A 73 -17.78 -11.36 -6.35
C GLU A 73 -18.76 -10.20 -6.53
N PHE A 74 -18.26 -8.98 -6.75
CA PHE A 74 -19.05 -7.74 -6.67
C PHE A 74 -18.98 -6.87 -7.93
N GLY A 75 -18.04 -7.10 -8.86
CA GLY A 75 -18.01 -6.45 -10.17
C GLY A 75 -17.45 -5.03 -10.16
N TYR A 76 -16.68 -4.59 -9.15
CA TYR A 76 -15.99 -3.30 -9.16
C TYR A 76 -14.47 -3.47 -9.19
N THR A 77 -13.78 -2.51 -9.82
CA THR A 77 -12.32 -2.48 -9.89
C THR A 77 -11.74 -1.82 -8.64
N SER A 78 -10.65 -2.40 -8.10
CA SER A 78 -10.00 -1.82 -6.91
C SER A 78 -8.50 -2.05 -6.88
N TYR A 79 -7.77 -1.30 -6.05
CA TYR A 79 -6.32 -1.43 -5.91
C TYR A 79 -5.87 -1.15 -4.47
N ASN A 80 -4.97 -2.00 -3.94
CA ASN A 80 -4.31 -1.75 -2.66
C ASN A 80 -3.08 -0.86 -2.85
N PHE A 81 -3.23 0.42 -2.56
CA PHE A 81 -2.16 1.41 -2.69
C PHE A 81 -1.54 1.72 -1.34
N GLY A 82 -0.48 0.99 -1.01
CA GLY A 82 0.18 1.08 0.29
C GLY A 82 1.57 0.46 0.33
N ALA A 83 2.19 0.51 1.49
CA ALA A 83 3.47 -0.12 1.78
C ALA A 83 3.51 -0.63 3.22
N GLY A 84 4.41 -1.58 3.51
CA GLY A 84 4.57 -2.12 4.86
C GLY A 84 4.94 -1.05 5.88
N ALA A 85 4.13 -0.91 6.93
CA ALA A 85 4.30 0.08 8.01
C ALA A 85 4.48 1.52 7.49
N ILE A 86 3.70 1.91 6.47
CA ILE A 86 3.76 3.26 5.89
C ILE A 86 3.26 4.30 6.88
N PRO A 87 4.04 5.32 7.23
CA PRO A 87 3.65 6.33 8.21
C PRO A 87 2.44 7.17 7.78
N CYS A 88 1.51 7.44 8.69
CA CYS A 88 0.30 8.22 8.40
C CYS A 88 0.58 9.66 7.95
N ASN A 89 1.73 10.25 8.29
CA ASN A 89 2.16 11.54 7.78
C ASN A 89 2.46 11.56 6.27
N LEU A 90 2.46 10.38 5.61
CA LEU A 90 2.58 10.22 4.16
C LEU A 90 1.21 10.08 3.46
N TYR A 91 0.11 9.86 4.17
CA TYR A 91 -1.21 9.58 3.59
C TYR A 91 -1.71 10.70 2.67
N LYS A 92 -1.44 11.96 3.02
CA LYS A 92 -1.72 13.10 2.14
C LYS A 92 -0.95 13.03 0.81
N SER A 93 0.31 12.59 0.85
CA SER A 93 1.10 12.36 -0.37
C SER A 93 0.56 11.20 -1.20
N MET A 94 0.11 10.11 -0.54
CA MET A 94 -0.52 8.98 -1.22
C MET A 94 -1.79 9.40 -1.94
N LEU A 95 -2.68 10.11 -1.26
CA LEU A 95 -3.94 10.60 -1.83
C LEU A 95 -3.71 11.52 -3.03
N LYS A 96 -2.70 12.40 -2.97
CA LYS A 96 -2.31 13.23 -4.14
C LYS A 96 -1.90 12.41 -5.35
N GLU A 97 -1.20 11.28 -5.17
CA GLU A 97 -0.85 10.38 -6.29
C GLU A 97 -2.09 9.62 -6.81
N VAL A 98 -3.02 9.23 -5.92
CA VAL A 98 -4.31 8.64 -6.34
C VAL A 98 -5.07 9.62 -7.23
N LEU A 99 -5.37 10.83 -6.74
CA LEU A 99 -6.16 11.83 -7.44
C LEU A 99 -5.52 12.37 -8.73
N LYS A 100 -4.22 12.18 -8.88
CA LYS A 100 -3.51 12.54 -10.12
C LYS A 100 -3.78 11.57 -11.26
N ARG A 101 -4.12 10.32 -10.95
CA ARG A 101 -4.24 9.24 -11.94
C ARG A 101 -5.61 8.61 -11.99
N GLN A 102 -6.35 8.67 -10.90
CA GLN A 102 -7.62 7.99 -10.73
C GLN A 102 -8.66 8.98 -10.20
N ASP A 103 -9.91 8.73 -10.53
CA ASP A 103 -11.08 9.40 -9.96
C ASP A 103 -11.98 8.34 -9.31
N PRO A 104 -11.56 7.76 -8.17
CA PRO A 104 -12.26 6.66 -7.56
C PRO A 104 -13.59 7.11 -6.96
N LYS A 105 -14.60 6.26 -7.06
CA LYS A 105 -15.91 6.47 -6.43
C LYS A 105 -15.84 6.33 -4.90
N LEU A 106 -14.86 5.58 -4.40
CA LEU A 106 -14.62 5.37 -2.97
C LEU A 106 -13.12 5.26 -2.68
N ILE A 107 -12.68 5.89 -1.60
CA ILE A 107 -11.35 5.67 -1.02
C ILE A 107 -11.52 5.02 0.36
N VAL A 108 -10.92 3.86 0.57
CA VAL A 108 -10.89 3.16 1.86
C VAL A 108 -9.55 3.39 2.52
N VAL A 109 -9.55 3.87 3.76
CA VAL A 109 -8.33 4.19 4.50
C VAL A 109 -8.21 3.34 5.75
N ASN A 110 -7.19 2.49 5.84
CA ASN A 110 -6.85 1.83 7.09
C ASN A 110 -6.18 2.81 8.04
N ILE A 111 -6.69 2.88 9.27
CA ILE A 111 -6.25 3.85 10.29
C ILE A 111 -5.19 3.31 11.24
N SER A 112 -4.71 2.08 11.09
CA SER A 112 -3.81 1.45 12.08
C SER A 112 -2.59 2.31 12.40
N ASP A 113 -2.00 2.96 11.42
CA ASP A 113 -0.82 3.81 11.63
C ASP A 113 -1.12 5.10 12.42
N TYR A 114 -2.39 5.47 12.60
CA TYR A 114 -2.77 6.58 13.48
C TYR A 114 -2.81 6.17 14.96
N TYR A 115 -2.92 4.89 15.30
CA TYR A 115 -3.00 4.42 16.67
C TYR A 115 -1.85 3.50 17.12
N ASP A 116 -1.03 3.00 16.22
CA ASP A 116 0.12 2.14 16.57
C ASP A 116 1.35 2.93 17.09
N GLY A 117 1.23 4.25 17.23
CA GLY A 117 2.26 5.11 17.76
C GLY A 117 3.11 5.82 16.72
N GLU A 118 4.11 6.57 17.17
CA GLU A 118 4.91 7.44 16.29
C GLU A 118 6.27 6.82 15.89
N TRP A 119 6.45 5.52 16.09
CA TRP A 119 7.75 4.83 15.98
C TRP A 119 8.35 4.88 14.57
N ASN A 120 7.51 5.00 13.52
CA ASN A 120 7.92 4.99 12.12
C ASN A 120 7.95 6.38 11.45
N TYR A 121 7.44 7.45 12.11
CA TYR A 121 7.20 8.75 11.48
C TYR A 121 8.46 9.48 10.99
N ASP A 122 9.60 9.27 11.65
CA ASP A 122 10.89 9.86 11.30
C ASP A 122 11.91 8.77 10.89
N ASP A 123 11.48 7.50 10.80
CA ASP A 123 12.36 6.40 10.41
C ASP A 123 12.60 6.40 8.90
N GLU A 124 13.88 6.50 8.54
CA GLU A 124 14.31 6.60 7.15
C GLU A 124 13.86 5.37 6.31
N VAL A 125 13.82 4.17 6.90
CA VAL A 125 13.44 2.95 6.19
C VAL A 125 12.00 3.04 5.69
N TYR A 126 11.06 3.40 6.56
CA TYR A 126 9.63 3.48 6.22
C TYR A 126 9.32 4.66 5.31
N MET A 127 9.95 5.83 5.57
CA MET A 127 9.82 6.99 4.69
C MET A 127 10.27 6.72 3.26
N ARG A 128 11.37 5.96 3.10
CA ARG A 128 11.90 5.62 1.78
C ARG A 128 11.08 4.61 1.01
N LYS A 129 10.34 3.72 1.69
CA LYS A 129 9.40 2.80 1.02
C LYS A 129 8.46 3.56 0.10
N TRP A 130 7.92 4.69 0.57
CA TRP A 130 7.06 5.56 -0.22
C TRP A 130 7.86 6.50 -1.14
N ILE A 131 8.68 7.38 -0.56
CA ILE A 131 9.31 8.48 -1.29
C ILE A 131 10.16 7.98 -2.46
N ASP A 132 10.93 6.90 -2.29
CA ASP A 132 11.82 6.40 -3.34
C ASP A 132 11.08 5.63 -4.45
N ASN A 133 9.86 5.15 -4.21
CA ASN A 133 9.09 4.38 -5.18
C ASN A 133 8.06 5.19 -5.98
N ILE A 134 7.71 6.41 -5.56
CA ILE A 134 6.87 7.30 -6.37
C ILE A 134 7.67 8.02 -7.46
N PRO A 135 7.04 8.38 -8.60
CA PRO A 135 7.68 9.13 -9.68
C PRO A 135 8.13 10.51 -9.24
N TRP A 136 9.15 11.06 -9.92
CA TRP A 136 9.52 12.45 -9.74
C TRP A 136 8.39 13.38 -10.16
N SER A 137 7.95 14.19 -9.21
CA SER A 137 6.80 15.09 -9.36
C SER A 137 6.86 16.21 -8.34
N GLN A 138 5.99 17.21 -8.48
CA GLN A 138 5.85 18.26 -7.47
C GLN A 138 5.45 17.66 -6.12
N ASN A 139 4.53 16.65 -6.11
CA ASN A 139 4.14 15.96 -4.89
C ASN A 139 5.34 15.31 -4.16
N LYS A 140 6.23 14.61 -4.88
CA LYS A 140 7.45 14.05 -4.28
C LYS A 140 8.35 15.11 -3.66
N ILE A 141 8.54 16.23 -4.37
CA ILE A 141 9.36 17.37 -3.88
C ILE A 141 8.75 17.96 -2.61
N ASP A 142 7.44 18.16 -2.61
CA ASP A 142 6.73 18.75 -1.48
C ASP A 142 6.73 17.79 -0.29
N THR A 143 6.47 16.49 -0.53
CA THR A 143 6.56 15.45 0.50
C THR A 143 7.93 15.45 1.19
N ILE A 144 9.03 15.46 0.41
CA ILE A 144 10.39 15.52 0.99
C ILE A 144 10.56 16.78 1.85
N LYS A 145 10.00 17.92 1.43
CA LYS A 145 10.11 19.18 2.19
C LYS A 145 9.26 19.18 3.45
N ASP A 146 8.08 18.55 3.41
CA ASP A 146 7.11 18.59 4.49
C ASP A 146 7.45 17.60 5.60
N VAL A 147 7.85 16.37 5.24
CA VAL A 147 8.02 15.29 6.23
C VAL A 147 9.49 14.99 6.55
N ILE A 148 10.48 15.40 5.74
CA ILE A 148 11.89 15.12 5.97
C ILE A 148 12.61 16.31 6.61
N ALA A 149 13.36 16.04 7.66
CA ALA A 149 14.19 17.04 8.32
C ALA A 149 15.17 17.71 7.31
N LYS A 150 15.33 19.02 7.42
CA LYS A 150 16.07 19.83 6.41
C LYS A 150 17.48 19.29 6.10
N ASN A 151 18.17 18.75 7.10
CA ASN A 151 19.55 18.27 6.95
C ASN A 151 19.61 16.94 6.18
N ASP A 152 18.50 16.15 6.12
CA ASP A 152 18.46 14.82 5.54
C ASP A 152 17.87 14.81 4.13
N ARG A 153 17.23 15.91 3.72
CA ARG A 153 16.56 16.05 2.40
C ARG A 153 17.47 15.74 1.20
N ALA A 154 18.76 16.10 1.30
CA ALA A 154 19.70 15.84 0.21
C ALA A 154 19.78 14.36 -0.17
N GLY A 155 19.74 13.44 0.82
CA GLY A 155 19.75 12.00 0.58
C GLY A 155 18.50 11.48 -0.13
N TYR A 156 17.37 12.17 -0.02
CA TYR A 156 16.13 11.83 -0.74
C TYR A 156 16.09 12.41 -2.15
N PHE A 157 16.69 13.58 -2.37
CA PHE A 157 16.85 14.14 -3.72
C PHE A 157 17.91 13.39 -4.54
N TYR A 158 18.92 12.84 -3.89
CA TYR A 158 20.02 12.11 -4.51
C TYR A 158 20.09 10.68 -3.95
N SER A 159 19.13 9.83 -4.31
CA SER A 159 18.97 8.47 -3.77
C SER A 159 20.25 7.63 -3.88
N LEU A 160 21.07 7.82 -4.92
CA LEU A 160 22.34 7.12 -5.05
C LEU A 160 23.31 7.41 -3.89
N TRP A 161 23.18 8.57 -3.21
CA TRP A 161 23.97 8.85 -2.02
C TRP A 161 23.65 7.87 -0.88
N LYS A 162 22.39 7.49 -0.73
CA LYS A 162 21.98 6.50 0.26
C LYS A 162 22.34 5.08 -0.18
N TYR A 163 22.05 4.78 -1.44
CA TYR A 163 22.13 3.42 -1.98
C TYR A 163 23.47 3.08 -2.66
N HIS A 164 24.49 3.96 -2.56
CA HIS A 164 25.76 3.74 -3.23
C HIS A 164 26.48 2.46 -2.80
N ASP A 165 26.27 1.99 -1.56
CA ASP A 165 26.87 0.77 -1.03
C ASP A 165 26.12 -0.52 -1.43
N ASN A 166 24.94 -0.42 -2.07
CA ASN A 166 24.16 -1.59 -2.48
C ASN A 166 24.87 -2.45 -3.54
N TRP A 167 25.92 -1.92 -4.19
CA TRP A 167 26.78 -2.77 -5.04
C TRP A 167 27.44 -3.91 -4.25
N ALA A 168 27.61 -3.78 -2.94
CA ALA A 168 28.13 -4.83 -2.05
C ALA A 168 27.07 -5.92 -1.76
N ASN A 169 25.79 -5.61 -1.97
CA ASN A 169 24.64 -6.51 -1.79
C ASN A 169 23.91 -6.74 -3.13
N PRO A 170 24.56 -7.33 -4.12
CA PRO A 170 24.01 -7.43 -5.48
C PRO A 170 22.71 -8.23 -5.55
N LEU A 171 22.47 -9.12 -4.58
CA LEU A 171 21.23 -9.91 -4.52
C LEU A 171 20.00 -9.03 -4.24
N ASP A 172 20.12 -8.05 -3.35
CA ASP A 172 19.01 -7.13 -3.04
C ASP A 172 18.70 -6.24 -4.24
N VAL A 173 19.74 -5.75 -4.91
CA VAL A 173 19.58 -4.98 -6.16
C VAL A 173 18.92 -5.84 -7.25
N PHE A 174 19.33 -7.08 -7.39
CA PHE A 174 18.78 -8.03 -8.36
C PHE A 174 17.29 -8.34 -8.05
N ASN A 175 16.94 -8.57 -6.79
CA ASN A 175 15.57 -8.82 -6.37
C ASN A 175 14.68 -7.62 -6.65
N ALA A 176 15.12 -6.41 -6.29
CA ALA A 176 14.37 -5.18 -6.59
C ALA A 176 14.21 -4.95 -8.11
N LEU A 177 15.26 -5.26 -8.89
CA LEU A 177 15.22 -5.15 -10.34
C LEU A 177 14.27 -6.19 -10.96
N LYS A 178 14.26 -7.43 -10.45
CA LYS A 178 13.32 -8.47 -10.88
C LYS A 178 11.87 -7.99 -10.79
N VAL A 179 11.48 -7.36 -9.67
CA VAL A 179 10.12 -6.80 -9.52
C VAL A 179 9.84 -5.71 -10.55
N LYS A 180 10.78 -4.78 -10.73
CA LYS A 180 10.61 -3.67 -11.70
C LYS A 180 10.48 -4.18 -13.14
N ILE A 181 11.24 -5.21 -13.51
CA ILE A 181 11.16 -5.86 -14.82
C ILE A 181 9.81 -6.59 -14.96
N TYR A 182 9.41 -7.35 -13.93
CA TYR A 182 8.13 -8.05 -13.91
C TYR A 182 6.95 -7.10 -14.17
N LEU A 183 6.91 -5.96 -13.45
CA LEU A 183 5.87 -4.94 -13.65
C LEU A 183 5.86 -4.40 -15.09
N ALA A 184 7.04 -4.15 -15.66
CA ALA A 184 7.15 -3.63 -17.03
C ALA A 184 6.71 -4.66 -18.09
N GLU A 185 7.03 -5.93 -17.89
CA GLU A 185 6.68 -7.02 -18.82
C GLU A 185 5.20 -7.41 -18.75
N ASN A 186 4.58 -7.32 -17.57
CA ASN A 186 3.19 -7.71 -17.35
C ASN A 186 2.20 -6.51 -17.37
N GLY A 187 2.69 -5.29 -17.55
CA GLY A 187 1.81 -4.11 -17.53
C GLY A 187 1.23 -3.82 -16.14
N GLY A 188 1.95 -4.17 -15.06
CA GLY A 188 1.54 -3.95 -13.67
C GLY A 188 1.52 -5.21 -12.82
N THR A 189 0.70 -5.21 -11.77
CA THR A 189 0.46 -6.36 -10.88
C THR A 189 -0.82 -7.08 -11.24
N ASN A 190 -0.79 -8.41 -11.33
CA ASN A 190 -2.02 -9.19 -11.55
C ASN A 190 -2.91 -9.23 -10.31
N ASN A 191 -2.31 -9.22 -9.12
CA ASN A 191 -3.04 -9.26 -7.84
C ASN A 191 -3.49 -7.87 -7.36
N LYS A 192 -3.28 -6.80 -8.14
CA LYS A 192 -3.73 -5.43 -7.85
C LYS A 192 -3.29 -4.92 -6.47
N GLY A 193 -2.05 -5.22 -6.09
CA GLY A 193 -1.45 -4.82 -4.81
C GLY A 193 -1.81 -5.72 -3.63
N PHE A 194 -2.39 -6.89 -3.84
CA PHE A 194 -2.63 -7.89 -2.81
C PHE A 194 -1.38 -8.75 -2.56
N LEU A 195 -1.16 -9.11 -1.30
CA LEU A 195 -0.13 -10.03 -0.87
C LEU A 195 -0.70 -11.01 0.13
N THR A 196 -0.34 -12.29 0.01
CA THR A 196 -0.81 -13.31 0.97
C THR A 196 0.32 -14.16 1.50
N ASN A 197 0.06 -14.84 2.61
CA ASN A 197 0.95 -15.84 3.19
C ASN A 197 0.18 -17.01 3.78
N THR A 198 0.91 -18.07 4.09
CA THR A 198 0.37 -19.34 4.57
C THR A 198 0.63 -19.60 6.05
N THR A 199 1.18 -18.64 6.78
CA THR A 199 1.45 -18.81 8.21
C THR A 199 0.13 -18.86 8.99
N ILE A 200 0.08 -19.74 9.97
CA ILE A 200 -1.00 -19.81 10.97
C ILE A 200 -0.34 -19.68 12.34
N THR A 201 -0.71 -18.65 13.06
CA THR A 201 -0.20 -18.44 14.44
C THR A 201 -0.96 -19.23 15.49
N GLY A 202 -2.14 -19.77 15.15
CA GLY A 202 -3.07 -20.33 16.14
C GLY A 202 -3.79 -19.22 16.90
N GLY A 203 -4.46 -19.54 17.99
CA GLY A 203 -5.18 -18.54 18.78
C GLY A 203 -4.28 -17.49 19.43
N GLN A 204 -4.88 -16.41 19.91
CA GLN A 204 -4.22 -15.30 20.58
C GLN A 204 -3.21 -15.74 21.67
N GLU A 205 -3.52 -16.83 22.40
CA GLU A 205 -2.65 -17.38 23.44
C GLU A 205 -1.28 -17.88 22.91
N ASN A 206 -1.19 -18.20 21.64
CA ASN A 206 0.02 -18.70 21.01
C ASN A 206 1.01 -17.58 20.64
N LEU A 207 0.58 -16.34 20.49
CA LEU A 207 1.45 -15.22 20.09
C LEU A 207 2.61 -15.04 21.06
N ALA A 208 2.33 -15.01 22.36
CA ALA A 208 3.37 -14.90 23.39
C ALA A 208 4.30 -16.11 23.41
N ALA A 209 3.75 -17.34 23.24
CA ALA A 209 4.54 -18.57 23.17
C ALA A 209 5.48 -18.61 21.94
N LEU A 210 5.11 -17.95 20.85
CA LEU A 210 5.92 -17.79 19.65
C LEU A 210 6.91 -16.61 19.73
N GLY A 211 6.97 -15.91 20.88
CA GLY A 211 7.79 -14.71 21.05
C GLY A 211 7.28 -13.50 20.25
N LYS A 212 6.01 -13.55 19.81
CA LYS A 212 5.34 -12.45 19.11
C LYS A 212 4.60 -11.56 20.11
N ARG A 213 4.28 -10.34 19.68
CA ARG A 213 3.45 -9.41 20.46
C ARG A 213 2.03 -9.97 20.58
N ASP A 214 1.49 -10.08 21.78
CA ASP A 214 0.14 -10.61 22.06
C ASP A 214 -0.87 -9.49 22.34
N SER A 215 -0.39 -8.25 22.41
CA SER A 215 -1.22 -7.09 22.67
C SER A 215 -0.77 -5.88 21.84
N LEU A 216 -1.76 -5.10 21.39
CA LEU A 216 -1.60 -3.83 20.71
C LEU A 216 -1.91 -2.70 21.68
N ASN A 217 -0.88 -1.97 22.13
CA ASN A 217 -1.04 -0.81 22.99
C ASN A 217 -1.28 0.43 22.12
N MET A 218 -2.54 0.77 21.92
CA MET A 218 -2.95 1.89 21.08
C MET A 218 -2.64 3.23 21.75
N SER A 219 -2.16 4.18 20.97
CA SER A 219 -1.90 5.55 21.41
C SER A 219 -2.25 6.55 20.30
N PHE A 220 -2.82 7.68 20.68
CA PHE A 220 -3.17 8.73 19.75
C PHE A 220 -2.71 10.08 20.29
N SER A 221 -1.58 10.55 19.82
CA SER A 221 -0.96 11.78 20.27
C SER A 221 -1.56 13.01 19.58
N LYS A 222 -1.31 14.21 20.13
CA LYS A 222 -1.64 15.46 19.45
C LYS A 222 -0.93 15.62 18.11
N LYS A 223 0.24 15.05 17.94
CA LYS A 223 0.98 15.08 16.66
C LYS A 223 0.26 14.23 15.64
N THR A 224 -0.14 13.01 16.02
CA THR A 224 -0.91 12.09 15.18
C THR A 224 -2.29 12.66 14.84
N GLU A 225 -2.99 13.26 15.82
CA GLU A 225 -4.24 13.98 15.56
C GLU A 225 -4.06 15.10 14.54
N GLY A 226 -2.94 15.84 14.64
CA GLY A 226 -2.60 16.87 13.67
C GLY A 226 -2.45 16.31 12.25
N TYR A 227 -1.82 15.16 12.08
CA TYR A 227 -1.72 14.50 10.76
C TYR A 227 -3.07 14.00 10.25
N LEU A 228 -3.91 13.44 11.11
CA LEU A 228 -5.25 13.02 10.73
C LEU A 228 -6.08 14.22 10.25
N ARG A 229 -6.11 15.31 11.01
CA ARG A 229 -6.85 16.51 10.65
C ARG A 229 -6.33 17.17 9.36
N ASP A 230 -5.00 17.27 9.17
CA ASP A 230 -4.38 17.77 7.92
C ASP A 230 -4.75 16.89 6.71
N PHE A 231 -4.84 15.59 6.89
CA PHE A 231 -5.31 14.67 5.87
C PHE A 231 -6.79 14.87 5.54
N LEU A 232 -7.66 14.95 6.56
CA LEU A 232 -9.09 15.16 6.41
C LEU A 232 -9.41 16.56 5.80
N ASP A 233 -8.68 17.60 6.21
CA ASP A 233 -8.78 18.94 5.61
C ASP A 233 -8.46 18.88 4.11
N PHE A 234 -7.37 18.19 3.74
CA PHE A 234 -7.01 17.99 2.34
C PHE A 234 -8.08 17.20 1.56
N CYS A 235 -8.71 16.19 2.17
CA CYS A 235 -9.82 15.46 1.54
C CYS A 235 -10.99 16.41 1.22
N LYS A 236 -11.36 17.29 2.16
CA LYS A 236 -12.42 18.29 1.95
C LYS A 236 -12.04 19.34 0.90
N GLU A 237 -10.82 19.87 0.95
CA GLU A 237 -10.29 20.80 -0.05
C GLU A 237 -10.26 20.20 -1.46
N SER A 238 -10.05 18.89 -1.55
CA SER A 238 -10.05 18.12 -2.81
C SER A 238 -11.45 17.71 -3.27
N ASN A 239 -12.52 18.08 -2.53
CA ASN A 239 -13.91 17.72 -2.81
C ASN A 239 -14.15 16.20 -2.92
N ILE A 240 -13.46 15.39 -2.10
CA ILE A 240 -13.70 13.96 -2.05
C ILE A 240 -14.97 13.72 -1.25
N GLU A 241 -15.97 13.12 -1.88
CA GLU A 241 -17.28 12.90 -1.26
C GLU A 241 -17.31 11.62 -0.44
N ASN A 242 -16.78 10.51 -0.99
CA ASN A 242 -16.88 9.19 -0.39
C ASN A 242 -15.52 8.69 0.11
N MET A 243 -15.39 8.62 1.42
CA MET A 243 -14.28 7.96 2.10
C MET A 243 -14.79 7.07 3.22
N LEU A 244 -14.22 5.88 3.32
CA LEU A 244 -14.45 4.94 4.39
C LEU A 244 -13.15 4.74 5.17
N PHE A 245 -13.15 5.11 6.44
CA PHE A 245 -12.03 4.84 7.34
C PHE A 245 -12.30 3.56 8.11
N ILE A 246 -11.32 2.67 8.17
CA ILE A 246 -11.47 1.37 8.83
C ILE A 246 -10.35 1.11 9.82
N ALA A 247 -10.70 0.58 11.00
CA ALA A 247 -9.76 -0.14 11.85
C ALA A 247 -9.85 -1.63 11.50
N MET A 248 -8.72 -2.23 11.11
CA MET A 248 -8.67 -3.64 10.71
C MET A 248 -8.90 -4.58 11.91
N PRO A 249 -9.42 -5.79 11.69
CA PRO A 249 -9.48 -6.80 12.75
C PRO A 249 -8.07 -7.30 13.11
N HIS A 250 -7.81 -7.45 14.42
CA HIS A 250 -6.54 -7.94 14.95
C HIS A 250 -6.71 -9.23 15.74
N GLN A 251 -5.72 -10.11 15.67
CA GLN A 251 -5.60 -11.23 16.57
C GLN A 251 -5.11 -10.79 17.95
N MET A 252 -4.26 -9.74 17.99
CA MET A 252 -3.76 -9.18 19.26
C MET A 252 -4.88 -8.55 20.08
N LYS A 253 -4.76 -8.66 21.40
CA LYS A 253 -5.64 -7.95 22.32
C LYS A 253 -5.40 -6.44 22.23
N SER A 254 -6.42 -5.70 21.85
CA SER A 254 -6.38 -4.24 21.85
C SER A 254 -6.40 -3.68 23.27
N ILE A 255 -5.39 -2.86 23.60
CA ILE A 255 -5.32 -2.07 24.83
C ILE A 255 -5.60 -0.62 24.48
N ASN A 256 -6.38 0.09 25.32
CA ASN A 256 -6.84 1.46 25.04
C ASN A 256 -7.66 1.53 23.75
N ALA A 257 -8.59 0.60 23.53
CA ALA A 257 -9.45 0.54 22.34
C ALA A 257 -10.35 1.79 22.16
N ASP A 258 -10.53 2.62 23.20
CA ASP A 258 -11.17 3.93 23.15
C ASP A 258 -10.45 4.92 22.19
N VAL A 259 -9.19 4.67 21.89
CA VAL A 259 -8.44 5.43 20.88
C VAL A 259 -9.07 5.27 19.49
N ILE A 260 -9.57 4.10 19.13
CA ILE A 260 -10.28 3.87 17.88
C ILE A 260 -11.56 4.72 17.82
N ASP A 261 -12.34 4.73 18.89
CA ASP A 261 -13.56 5.54 18.97
C ASP A 261 -13.25 7.05 18.89
N GLN A 262 -12.12 7.49 19.47
CA GLN A 262 -11.66 8.88 19.36
C GLN A 262 -11.32 9.25 17.90
N ILE A 263 -10.59 8.39 17.19
CA ILE A 263 -10.26 8.60 15.77
C ILE A 263 -11.54 8.63 14.93
N GLY A 264 -12.45 7.66 15.15
CA GLY A 264 -13.74 7.60 14.48
C GLY A 264 -14.60 8.84 14.71
N GLY A 265 -14.58 9.40 15.94
CA GLY A 265 -15.24 10.67 16.26
C GLY A 265 -14.71 11.83 15.41
N ILE A 266 -13.39 11.95 15.26
CA ILE A 266 -12.76 12.98 14.42
C ILE A 266 -13.14 12.80 12.96
N VAL A 267 -13.09 11.57 12.42
CA VAL A 267 -13.50 11.26 11.05
C VAL A 267 -14.97 11.69 10.83
N GLY A 268 -15.85 11.38 11.78
CA GLY A 268 -17.27 11.77 11.76
C GLY A 268 -17.50 13.29 11.80
N GLU A 269 -16.63 14.09 12.48
CA GLU A 269 -16.68 15.56 12.44
C GLU A 269 -16.57 16.10 11.00
N TYR A 270 -15.85 15.39 10.13
CA TYR A 270 -15.70 15.72 8.72
C TYR A 270 -16.79 15.11 7.83
N GLY A 271 -17.72 14.33 8.41
CA GLY A 271 -18.83 13.69 7.68
C GLY A 271 -18.38 12.54 6.78
N TYR A 272 -17.32 11.83 7.15
CA TYR A 272 -16.88 10.60 6.50
C TYR A 272 -17.27 9.37 7.32
N ASP A 273 -17.37 8.22 6.65
CA ASP A 273 -17.75 6.97 7.26
C ASP A 273 -16.57 6.32 8.01
N PHE A 274 -16.90 5.64 9.11
CA PHE A 274 -15.92 4.96 9.94
C PHE A 274 -16.42 3.59 10.39
N MET A 275 -15.55 2.57 10.32
CA MET A 275 -15.83 1.22 10.81
C MET A 275 -14.72 0.71 11.73
N ASP A 276 -15.09 0.29 12.93
CA ASP A 276 -14.24 -0.50 13.80
C ASP A 276 -14.53 -2.00 13.57
N LEU A 277 -13.67 -2.63 12.79
CA LEU A 277 -13.86 -4.02 12.36
C LEU A 277 -13.39 -5.04 13.39
N ASP A 278 -12.64 -4.64 14.42
CA ASP A 278 -12.44 -5.46 15.62
C ASP A 278 -13.79 -5.81 16.29
N LYS A 279 -14.76 -4.90 16.21
CA LYS A 279 -16.14 -5.14 16.71
C LYS A 279 -16.98 -6.03 15.78
N SER A 280 -16.50 -6.35 14.58
CA SER A 280 -17.24 -7.09 13.53
C SER A 280 -16.76 -8.52 13.31
N TYR A 281 -15.92 -9.06 14.19
CA TYR A 281 -15.32 -10.40 14.06
C TYR A 281 -16.33 -11.50 13.71
N ALA A 282 -17.45 -11.55 14.46
CA ALA A 282 -18.48 -12.57 14.24
C ALA A 282 -19.20 -12.41 12.90
N GLN A 283 -19.41 -11.18 12.46
CA GLN A 283 -20.06 -10.87 11.17
C GLN A 283 -19.15 -11.21 10.00
N ILE A 284 -17.84 -10.96 10.13
CA ILE A 284 -16.81 -11.33 9.15
C ILE A 284 -16.61 -12.86 9.16
N GLY A 285 -16.86 -13.52 10.29
CA GLY A 285 -16.63 -14.96 10.49
C GLY A 285 -15.16 -15.29 10.73
N ILE A 286 -14.39 -14.35 11.33
CA ILE A 286 -12.98 -14.56 11.66
C ILE A 286 -12.82 -15.60 12.75
N ASP A 287 -11.82 -16.47 12.57
CA ASP A 287 -11.37 -17.46 13.55
C ASP A 287 -9.89 -17.19 13.88
N ASP A 288 -9.63 -16.76 15.12
CA ASP A 288 -8.27 -16.49 15.62
C ASP A 288 -7.32 -17.68 15.46
N ALA A 289 -7.83 -18.89 15.48
CA ALA A 289 -7.01 -20.08 15.39
C ALA A 289 -6.43 -20.33 13.98
N THR A 290 -7.07 -19.79 12.93
CA THR A 290 -6.78 -20.17 11.55
C THR A 290 -6.55 -19.02 10.58
N ASP A 291 -6.97 -17.80 10.93
CA ASP A 291 -7.12 -16.72 9.95
C ASP A 291 -6.01 -15.66 9.98
N PHE A 292 -5.07 -15.77 10.91
CA PHE A 292 -3.96 -14.82 11.05
C PHE A 292 -2.60 -15.47 10.86
N SER A 293 -1.70 -14.71 10.26
CA SER A 293 -0.29 -15.07 10.10
C SER A 293 0.59 -14.57 11.25
N ASP A 294 0.15 -13.53 11.92
CA ASP A 294 0.71 -12.94 13.15
C ASP A 294 -0.39 -12.18 13.89
N GLY A 295 -0.05 -11.29 14.81
CA GLY A 295 -1.03 -10.57 15.62
C GLY A 295 -1.86 -9.52 14.86
N GLU A 296 -1.40 -9.08 13.69
CA GLU A 296 -1.97 -7.97 12.92
C GLU A 296 -2.40 -8.36 11.50
N HIS A 297 -1.72 -9.33 10.90
CA HIS A 297 -1.90 -9.65 9.49
C HIS A 297 -2.75 -10.90 9.28
N MET A 298 -3.76 -10.79 8.44
CA MET A 298 -4.51 -11.95 7.99
C MET A 298 -3.66 -12.83 7.06
N ASN A 299 -3.89 -14.13 7.13
CA ASN A 299 -3.42 -15.07 6.11
C ASN A 299 -4.50 -15.27 5.03
N VAL A 300 -4.27 -16.20 4.12
CA VAL A 300 -5.19 -16.47 3.00
C VAL A 300 -6.62 -16.78 3.44
N ASN A 301 -6.82 -17.43 4.60
CA ASN A 301 -8.17 -17.76 5.10
C ASN A 301 -8.91 -16.52 5.61
N GLY A 302 -8.23 -15.69 6.42
CA GLY A 302 -8.80 -14.45 6.94
C GLY A 302 -9.08 -13.45 5.82
N MET A 303 -8.17 -13.35 4.86
CA MET A 303 -8.31 -12.47 3.69
C MET A 303 -9.59 -12.75 2.89
N GLU A 304 -9.90 -14.01 2.58
CA GLU A 304 -11.13 -14.33 1.81
C GLU A 304 -12.37 -13.84 2.54
N LYS A 305 -12.48 -14.15 3.84
CA LYS A 305 -13.61 -13.73 4.67
C LYS A 305 -13.74 -12.21 4.74
N PHE A 306 -12.62 -11.54 4.97
CA PHE A 306 -12.59 -10.09 5.07
C PHE A 306 -12.92 -9.41 3.74
N THR A 307 -12.37 -9.91 2.63
CA THR A 307 -12.65 -9.37 1.28
C THR A 307 -14.14 -9.47 0.95
N THR A 308 -14.76 -10.65 1.19
CA THR A 308 -16.19 -10.84 0.96
C THR A 308 -17.03 -9.90 1.85
N TYR A 309 -16.69 -9.77 3.14
CA TYR A 309 -17.42 -8.89 4.05
C TYR A 309 -17.31 -7.41 3.66
N LEU A 310 -16.08 -6.92 3.44
CA LEU A 310 -15.85 -5.53 3.07
C LEU A 310 -16.44 -5.22 1.68
N GLY A 311 -16.28 -6.14 0.73
CA GLY A 311 -16.84 -6.01 -0.62
C GLY A 311 -18.36 -5.89 -0.61
N GLN A 312 -19.05 -6.72 0.17
CA GLN A 312 -20.49 -6.63 0.34
C GLN A 312 -20.90 -5.30 0.99
N TYR A 313 -20.20 -4.87 2.05
CA TYR A 313 -20.46 -3.57 2.66
C TYR A 313 -20.31 -2.41 1.67
N ILE A 314 -19.27 -2.46 0.84
CA ILE A 314 -19.00 -1.42 -0.17
C ILE A 314 -20.16 -1.33 -1.17
N VAL A 315 -20.62 -2.44 -1.75
CA VAL A 315 -21.70 -2.40 -2.75
C VAL A 315 -23.06 -2.08 -2.16
N ASP A 316 -23.28 -2.36 -0.87
CA ASP A 316 -24.53 -2.03 -0.18
C ASP A 316 -24.64 -0.54 0.18
N ASN A 317 -23.51 0.17 0.33
CA ASN A 317 -23.47 1.54 0.84
C ASN A 317 -22.94 2.57 -0.16
N TYR A 318 -22.23 2.16 -1.22
CA TYR A 318 -21.62 3.06 -2.21
C TYR A 318 -21.96 2.63 -3.62
N ASP A 319 -22.17 3.58 -4.51
CA ASP A 319 -22.46 3.32 -5.94
C ASP A 319 -21.16 3.02 -6.70
N VAL A 320 -20.52 1.89 -6.37
CA VAL A 320 -19.24 1.46 -6.96
C VAL A 320 -19.38 0.36 -7.99
N ALA A 321 -20.40 -0.49 -7.89
CA ALA A 321 -20.61 -1.65 -8.74
C ALA A 321 -21.93 -1.56 -9.49
N GLY A 322 -21.96 -2.14 -10.69
CA GLY A 322 -23.19 -2.33 -11.44
C GLY A 322 -22.91 -3.04 -12.77
N SER A 323 -23.91 -3.72 -13.29
CA SER A 323 -23.88 -4.29 -14.63
C SER A 323 -23.57 -3.26 -15.73
N ASP A 324 -23.79 -1.97 -15.41
CA ASP A 324 -23.57 -0.82 -16.28
C ASP A 324 -22.34 0.02 -15.90
N SER A 325 -21.35 -0.58 -15.24
CA SER A 325 -20.11 0.09 -14.76
C SER A 325 -19.31 0.83 -15.84
N GLY A 326 -19.73 0.74 -17.13
CA GLY A 326 -19.03 1.40 -18.23
C GLY A 326 -17.70 0.75 -18.63
N TYR A 327 -17.32 -0.37 -17.99
CA TYR A 327 -16.10 -1.08 -18.36
C TYR A 327 -16.18 -1.66 -19.77
N THR A 328 -15.11 -1.45 -20.53
CA THR A 328 -14.95 -2.09 -21.84
C THR A 328 -14.72 -3.60 -21.67
N ASP A 329 -14.98 -4.37 -22.73
CA ASP A 329 -14.73 -5.81 -22.73
C ASP A 329 -13.26 -6.14 -22.46
N ASP A 330 -12.33 -5.26 -22.90
CA ASP A 330 -10.89 -5.42 -22.64
C ASP A 330 -10.57 -5.27 -21.14
N ILE A 331 -11.18 -4.30 -20.45
CA ILE A 331 -11.01 -4.13 -19.00
C ILE A 331 -11.55 -5.35 -18.25
N LYS A 332 -12.74 -5.82 -18.62
CA LYS A 332 -13.34 -7.01 -18.00
C LYS A 332 -12.44 -8.24 -18.19
N ALA A 333 -11.97 -8.46 -19.41
CA ALA A 333 -11.09 -9.58 -19.73
C ALA A 333 -9.75 -9.53 -18.97
N ASP A 334 -9.17 -8.34 -18.80
CA ASP A 334 -7.95 -8.15 -18.01
C ASP A 334 -8.18 -8.48 -16.53
N TRP A 335 -9.27 -7.98 -15.94
CA TRP A 335 -9.61 -8.24 -14.55
C TRP A 335 -9.95 -9.72 -14.29
N ASP A 336 -10.68 -10.37 -15.22
CA ASP A 336 -10.96 -11.81 -15.14
C ASP A 336 -9.66 -12.64 -15.22
N ALA A 337 -8.73 -12.26 -16.11
CA ALA A 337 -7.43 -12.90 -16.19
C ALA A 337 -6.57 -12.67 -14.93
N CYS A 338 -6.64 -11.49 -14.32
CA CYS A 338 -5.99 -11.19 -13.05
C CYS A 338 -6.58 -12.01 -11.90
N TYR A 339 -7.92 -12.16 -11.86
CA TYR A 339 -8.62 -13.02 -10.91
C TYR A 339 -8.14 -14.48 -10.99
N GLU A 340 -8.12 -15.08 -12.19
CA GLU A 340 -7.67 -16.46 -12.39
C GLU A 340 -6.23 -16.68 -11.89
N LYS A 341 -5.33 -15.72 -12.16
CA LYS A 341 -3.95 -15.78 -11.67
C LYS A 341 -3.87 -15.69 -10.14
N THR A 342 -4.66 -14.79 -9.55
CA THR A 342 -4.71 -14.63 -8.07
C THR A 342 -5.29 -15.88 -7.42
N MET A 343 -6.34 -16.47 -7.99
CA MET A 343 -6.89 -17.75 -7.50
C MET A 343 -5.86 -18.87 -7.55
N GLY A 344 -5.06 -18.94 -8.61
CA GLY A 344 -3.94 -19.90 -8.68
C GLY A 344 -2.90 -19.72 -7.56
N ILE A 345 -2.70 -18.49 -7.06
CA ILE A 345 -1.87 -18.21 -5.88
C ILE A 345 -2.59 -18.66 -4.61
N ILE A 346 -3.85 -18.30 -4.44
CA ILE A 346 -4.68 -18.65 -3.28
C ILE A 346 -4.76 -20.18 -3.12
N ASP A 347 -5.00 -20.90 -4.20
CA ASP A 347 -5.06 -22.37 -4.19
C ASP A 347 -3.74 -23.00 -3.73
N ARG A 348 -2.61 -22.51 -4.26
CA ARG A 348 -1.27 -22.94 -3.82
C ARG A 348 -1.04 -22.63 -2.34
N CYS A 349 -1.45 -21.45 -1.87
CA CYS A 349 -1.39 -21.08 -0.46
C CYS A 349 -2.14 -22.08 0.42
N LYS A 350 -3.36 -22.45 0.04
CA LYS A 350 -4.19 -23.42 0.77
C LYS A 350 -3.58 -24.83 0.77
N GLU A 351 -2.97 -25.25 -0.33
CA GLU A 351 -2.26 -26.53 -0.40
C GLU A 351 -1.01 -26.54 0.50
N ASP A 352 -0.23 -25.48 0.46
CA ASP A 352 0.97 -25.33 1.29
C ASP A 352 0.61 -25.26 2.79
N MET A 353 -0.45 -24.54 3.15
CA MET A 353 -0.96 -24.53 4.54
C MET A 353 -1.32 -25.92 5.03
N LYS A 354 -2.03 -26.73 4.23
CA LYS A 354 -2.36 -28.14 4.56
C LYS A 354 -1.11 -29.00 4.72
N SER A 355 -0.04 -28.65 4.01
CA SER A 355 1.26 -29.34 4.04
C SER A 355 2.18 -28.80 5.13
N GLY A 356 1.77 -27.81 5.92
CA GLY A 356 2.59 -27.16 6.94
C GLY A 356 3.73 -26.31 6.37
N ILE A 357 3.61 -25.84 5.14
CA ILE A 357 4.58 -24.94 4.50
C ILE A 357 4.15 -23.52 4.79
N HIS A 358 5.03 -22.75 5.41
CA HIS A 358 4.78 -21.37 5.82
C HIS A 358 5.67 -20.41 5.03
N LYS A 359 5.08 -19.62 4.15
CA LYS A 359 5.78 -18.60 3.36
C LYS A 359 4.85 -17.50 2.89
N GLU A 360 5.45 -16.36 2.55
CA GLU A 360 4.81 -15.28 1.82
C GLU A 360 4.86 -15.57 0.32
N TYR A 361 3.79 -15.22 -0.38
CA TYR A 361 3.67 -15.40 -1.83
C TYR A 361 3.75 -14.08 -2.57
N TRP A 362 4.65 -14.02 -3.54
CA TRP A 362 4.70 -12.94 -4.50
C TRP A 362 4.36 -13.49 -5.90
N GLU A 363 3.56 -12.76 -6.66
CA GLU A 363 3.04 -13.19 -7.97
C GLU A 363 4.12 -13.46 -9.04
N GLY A 364 5.35 -12.98 -8.85
CA GLY A 364 6.48 -13.19 -9.74
C GLY A 364 7.41 -14.37 -9.36
N ASP A 365 7.01 -15.21 -8.37
CA ASP A 365 7.78 -16.39 -7.94
C ASP A 365 7.42 -17.66 -8.71
#